data_36eddad34731ac1e66c59357e2aaba29
#
_entry.id   36eddad34731ac1e66c59357e2aaba29
#
_cell.length_a   1.000
_cell.length_b   1.000
_cell.length_c   1.000
_cell.angle_alpha   90.00
_cell.angle_beta   90.00
_cell.angle_gamma   90.00
#
_symmetry.space_group_name_H-M   'P 1'
#
loop_
_entity.id
_entity.type
_entity.pdbx_description
1 polymer ?
#
loop_
_entity_poly.entity_id
_entity_poly.type
_entity_poly.pdbx_seq_one_letter_code
_entity_poly.pdbx_strand_id
1 'polypeptide(L)'
;MAKPPLGLYYSTPAQGTCDRRTMAATDATGHSGEHKAKPPSSMTQIPSSSKSIEQDALSVVLVTAGYDHTIRFWEAWSGLCSQTIQYSDSQVNRLAISPNKRIVAVAGNGTVRLYECSPAAAMMSHSDTPSRGASVSPISSFDGHYGNVTSIAWHCDGKWLVSGGEDGTIKIWDTRTSRPQRVYDHKSPVNDVVIHPNQGELASCDQSGSVKIWDLGENKCSHELIPEEDVPMRSVSIASDGSCLVAANNKGRVYVWKMRSGVAEADQHEHTELEPVTKFQAHDTYITRCALSPDARYLATCSADTTVKLWSTSQYRFALNKVLQGHQRWVWDVSFSADSAYLVSASSDHVARLWELSSGKTMRQYNGHHRAAVCVALNDTSLEP
;
A
#
# COMPACT_ATOMS: atom_id res chain seq x y z
N MET A 1 -19.11 12.82 -23.14
CA MET A 1 -18.39 11.96 -22.19
C MET A 1 -17.61 12.88 -21.27
N ALA A 2 -18.01 12.98 -20.02
CA ALA A 2 -17.38 13.86 -19.05
C ALA A 2 -15.99 13.28 -18.69
N LYS A 3 -14.94 14.12 -18.78
CA LYS A 3 -13.61 13.77 -18.28
C LYS A 3 -13.71 13.56 -16.76
N PRO A 4 -13.13 12.49 -16.19
CA PRO A 4 -13.07 12.36 -14.74
C PRO A 4 -12.20 13.47 -14.15
N PRO A 5 -12.49 13.94 -12.93
CA PRO A 5 -11.65 14.91 -12.26
C PRO A 5 -10.25 14.31 -12.06
N LEU A 6 -9.25 15.12 -12.34
CA LEU A 6 -7.84 14.84 -12.17
C LEU A 6 -7.57 14.78 -10.66
N GLY A 7 -7.10 13.67 -10.19
CA GLY A 7 -6.65 13.52 -8.82
C GLY A 7 -7.09 12.22 -8.20
N LEU A 8 -6.19 11.33 -7.98
CA LEU A 8 -6.48 10.05 -7.34
C LEU A 8 -5.24 9.21 -7.11
N TYR A 9 -5.10 8.52 -5.92
CA TYR A 9 -4.70 7.13 -5.90
C TYR A 9 -3.66 6.64 -4.97
N TYR A 10 -3.75 5.46 -4.36
CA TYR A 10 -2.78 4.37 -4.25
C TYR A 10 -2.57 3.75 -2.86
N SER A 11 -2.41 2.43 -2.77
CA SER A 11 -1.88 1.69 -1.64
C SER A 11 -0.39 1.40 -1.81
N THR A 12 0.36 1.42 -0.75
CA THR A 12 1.79 1.11 -0.76
C THR A 12 2.02 -0.40 -0.86
N PRO A 13 3.07 -0.86 -1.55
CA PRO A 13 3.50 -2.24 -1.45
C PRO A 13 3.90 -2.57 -0.01
N ALA A 14 3.68 -3.82 0.41
CA ALA A 14 4.14 -4.33 1.69
C ALA A 14 5.65 -4.07 1.83
N GLN A 15 6.02 -3.43 2.92
CA GLN A 15 7.43 -3.09 3.18
C GLN A 15 8.19 -4.35 3.57
N GLY A 16 9.33 -4.58 2.94
CA GLY A 16 10.23 -5.66 3.27
C GLY A 16 10.70 -5.57 4.73
N THR A 17 10.76 -6.69 5.39
CA THR A 17 11.19 -6.84 6.78
C THR A 17 12.63 -6.38 6.97
N CYS A 18 12.84 -5.52 7.96
CA CYS A 18 14.16 -5.08 8.39
C CYS A 18 14.85 -6.20 9.18
N ASP A 19 15.74 -6.95 8.53
CA ASP A 19 16.49 -8.06 9.15
C ASP A 19 17.54 -7.53 10.11
N ARG A 20 17.35 -7.78 11.39
CA ARG A 20 18.45 -7.69 12.39
C ARG A 20 19.10 -9.05 12.53
N ARG A 21 20.22 -9.28 11.87
CA ARG A 21 21.10 -10.40 12.18
C ARG A 21 21.81 -10.15 13.51
N THR A 22 21.48 -10.95 14.51
CA THR A 22 22.35 -11.18 15.67
C THR A 22 22.90 -12.60 15.59
N MET A 23 24.22 -12.70 15.51
CA MET A 23 24.96 -13.96 15.66
C MET A 23 24.84 -14.46 17.11
N ALA A 24 24.59 -15.74 17.28
CA ALA A 24 24.90 -16.45 18.53
C ALA A 24 25.58 -17.79 18.19
N ALA A 25 26.70 -18.01 18.85
CA ALA A 25 27.56 -19.18 18.70
C ALA A 25 27.10 -20.38 19.52
N THR A 26 27.44 -21.53 18.98
CA THR A 26 27.50 -22.90 19.49
C THR A 26 27.84 -23.09 20.97
N ASP A 27 27.28 -24.08 21.66
CA ASP A 27 27.95 -25.33 21.95
C ASP A 27 27.12 -26.40 22.71
N ALA A 28 27.52 -27.61 22.56
CA ALA A 28 27.01 -28.92 22.65
C ALA A 28 26.90 -29.60 24.05
N THR A 29 26.34 -30.84 23.98
CA THR A 29 26.45 -32.01 24.90
C THR A 29 25.48 -32.05 26.10
N GLY A 30 24.60 -33.03 26.29
CA GLY A 30 24.70 -34.44 26.26
C GLY A 30 23.95 -35.06 27.47
N HIS A 31 23.34 -36.21 27.30
CA HIS A 31 23.00 -37.26 28.27
C HIS A 31 21.56 -37.36 28.89
N SER A 32 20.87 -38.32 28.37
CA SER A 32 20.10 -39.47 28.93
C SER A 32 19.60 -39.47 30.38
N GLY A 33 18.34 -39.96 30.54
CA GLY A 33 17.83 -40.52 31.79
C GLY A 33 16.32 -40.73 31.79
N GLU A 34 15.90 -41.98 31.51
CA GLU A 34 14.54 -42.49 31.73
C GLU A 34 14.17 -42.55 33.20
N HIS A 35 12.95 -42.18 33.57
CA HIS A 35 12.19 -42.88 34.65
C HIS A 35 10.67 -42.71 34.50
N LYS A 36 9.99 -43.84 34.42
CA LYS A 36 8.55 -44.00 34.50
C LYS A 36 8.02 -43.81 35.92
N ALA A 37 6.89 -43.14 36.07
CA ALA A 37 5.94 -43.44 37.15
C ALA A 37 4.51 -42.97 36.79
N LYS A 38 3.51 -43.76 37.14
CA LYS A 38 2.08 -43.65 36.85
C LYS A 38 1.34 -42.81 37.94
N PRO A 39 0.05 -42.44 37.73
CA PRO A 39 -0.59 -41.22 38.28
C PRO A 39 -1.38 -41.45 39.57
N PRO A 40 -1.94 -40.37 40.12
CA PRO A 40 -3.33 -40.44 40.50
C PRO A 40 -4.19 -39.24 40.05
N SER A 41 -5.42 -39.60 39.84
CA SER A 41 -6.60 -38.86 39.51
C SER A 41 -7.00 -37.78 40.53
N SER A 42 -7.38 -36.59 40.10
CA SER A 42 -8.50 -35.82 40.64
C SER A 42 -8.92 -34.73 39.68
N MET A 43 -10.17 -34.74 39.28
CA MET A 43 -10.88 -33.74 38.49
C MET A 43 -10.91 -32.40 39.25
N THR A 44 -10.50 -31.35 38.59
CA THR A 44 -11.02 -30.01 38.89
C THR A 44 -11.19 -29.29 37.54
N GLN A 45 -12.43 -29.00 37.23
CA GLN A 45 -12.84 -28.25 36.06
C GLN A 45 -12.30 -26.82 36.19
N ILE A 46 -11.51 -26.39 35.21
CA ILE A 46 -11.12 -25.00 35.00
C ILE A 46 -11.98 -24.48 33.84
N PRO A 47 -12.59 -23.28 33.96
CA PRO A 47 -13.55 -22.78 32.97
C PRO A 47 -12.86 -22.42 31.65
N SER A 48 -13.51 -22.82 30.58
CA SER A 48 -13.15 -22.58 29.17
C SER A 48 -13.33 -21.11 28.79
N SER A 49 -12.36 -20.26 29.10
CA SER A 49 -12.34 -18.85 28.64
C SER A 49 -11.09 -18.42 27.87
N SER A 50 -10.25 -19.38 27.48
CA SER A 50 -8.99 -19.06 26.74
C SER A 50 -9.05 -19.29 25.22
N LYS A 51 -10.19 -19.69 24.66
CA LYS A 51 -10.32 -19.92 23.20
C LYS A 51 -10.76 -18.72 22.37
N SER A 52 -11.21 -17.62 22.98
CA SER A 52 -11.69 -16.46 22.25
C SER A 52 -10.61 -15.41 21.95
N ILE A 53 -9.48 -15.43 22.63
CA ILE A 53 -8.43 -14.42 22.47
C ILE A 53 -7.44 -14.76 21.35
N GLU A 54 -7.26 -16.04 21.01
CA GLU A 54 -6.36 -16.47 19.93
C GLU A 54 -7.00 -16.44 18.53
N GLN A 55 -8.32 -16.42 18.41
CA GLN A 55 -9.01 -16.35 17.12
C GLN A 55 -9.09 -14.94 16.53
N ASP A 56 -8.98 -13.88 17.35
CA ASP A 56 -9.02 -12.49 16.90
C ASP A 56 -7.70 -12.00 16.26
N ALA A 57 -6.60 -12.74 16.42
CA ALA A 57 -5.28 -12.38 15.90
C ALA A 57 -5.06 -12.71 14.41
N LEU A 58 -6.02 -13.38 13.75
CA LEU A 58 -5.83 -13.99 12.42
C LEU A 58 -6.72 -13.43 11.31
N SER A 59 -7.46 -12.37 11.54
CA SER A 59 -8.33 -11.82 10.49
C SER A 59 -7.57 -10.86 9.57
N VAL A 60 -7.39 -11.26 8.32
CA VAL A 60 -6.93 -10.37 7.26
C VAL A 60 -8.01 -9.32 7.00
N VAL A 61 -7.66 -8.06 7.21
CA VAL A 61 -8.57 -6.94 7.01
C VAL A 61 -8.28 -6.26 5.67
N LEU A 62 -9.29 -6.16 4.83
CA LEU A 62 -9.27 -5.35 3.64
C LEU A 62 -9.93 -4.01 3.95
N VAL A 63 -9.27 -2.92 3.55
CA VAL A 63 -9.85 -1.58 3.62
C VAL A 63 -10.07 -1.07 2.20
N THR A 64 -11.28 -0.58 1.93
CA THR A 64 -11.65 0.04 0.65
C THR A 64 -12.28 1.40 0.88
N ALA A 65 -12.08 2.33 -0.04
CA ALA A 65 -12.74 3.62 0.00
C ALA A 65 -12.94 4.20 -1.40
N GLY A 66 -13.77 5.23 -1.51
CA GLY A 66 -14.06 5.79 -2.82
C GLY A 66 -14.90 7.07 -2.82
N TYR A 67 -15.55 7.29 -3.96
CA TYR A 67 -16.33 8.50 -4.24
C TYR A 67 -17.70 8.55 -3.55
N ASP A 68 -18.07 7.52 -2.80
CA ASP A 68 -19.25 7.53 -1.94
C ASP A 68 -18.98 8.10 -0.55
N HIS A 69 -17.78 8.65 -0.34
CA HIS A 69 -17.34 9.22 0.91
C HIS A 69 -17.34 8.22 2.09
N THR A 70 -17.16 6.94 1.79
CA THR A 70 -17.09 5.90 2.82
C THR A 70 -15.74 5.18 2.80
N ILE A 71 -15.30 4.81 4.00
CA ILE A 71 -14.19 3.89 4.23
C ILE A 71 -14.82 2.63 4.80
N ARG A 72 -14.56 1.49 4.17
CA ARG A 72 -15.13 0.21 4.56
C ARG A 72 -14.05 -0.78 4.94
N PHE A 73 -14.27 -1.44 6.05
CA PHE A 73 -13.41 -2.50 6.55
C PHE A 73 -14.12 -3.83 6.33
N TRP A 74 -13.42 -4.76 5.73
CA TRP A 74 -13.94 -6.06 5.35
C TRP A 74 -13.06 -7.16 5.95
N GLU A 75 -13.69 -8.20 6.41
CA GLU A 75 -13.00 -9.44 6.63
C GLU A 75 -12.71 -10.07 5.25
N ALA A 76 -11.43 -10.22 4.91
CA ALA A 76 -11.02 -10.51 3.54
C ALA A 76 -11.56 -11.87 3.04
N TRP A 77 -11.60 -12.88 3.89
CA TRP A 77 -12.02 -14.23 3.48
C TRP A 77 -13.53 -14.44 3.47
N SER A 78 -14.25 -13.90 4.44
CA SER A 78 -15.73 -14.02 4.47
C SER A 78 -16.41 -13.03 3.51
N GLY A 79 -15.78 -11.88 3.27
CA GLY A 79 -16.35 -10.78 2.51
C GLY A 79 -17.35 -9.95 3.32
N LEU A 80 -17.43 -10.16 4.63
CA LEU A 80 -18.30 -9.39 5.52
C LEU A 80 -17.71 -7.98 5.75
N CYS A 81 -18.54 -6.97 5.62
CA CYS A 81 -18.19 -5.60 6.01
C CYS A 81 -18.34 -5.46 7.53
N SER A 82 -17.22 -5.39 8.24
CA SER A 82 -17.20 -5.27 9.69
C SER A 82 -17.49 -3.84 10.16
N GLN A 83 -17.03 -2.84 9.39
CA GLN A 83 -17.20 -1.44 9.75
C GLN A 83 -17.31 -0.55 8.52
N THR A 84 -18.08 0.53 8.63
CA THR A 84 -18.15 1.61 7.65
C THR A 84 -17.98 2.94 8.36
N ILE A 85 -16.98 3.71 7.94
CA ILE A 85 -16.73 5.06 8.43
C ILE A 85 -17.17 6.05 7.36
N GLN A 86 -17.95 7.06 7.76
CA GLN A 86 -18.31 8.16 6.88
C GLN A 86 -17.18 9.20 6.86
N TYR A 87 -16.64 9.48 5.68
CA TYR A 87 -15.65 10.52 5.43
C TYR A 87 -16.32 11.73 4.81
N SER A 88 -16.95 12.57 5.65
CA SER A 88 -17.92 13.58 5.22
C SER A 88 -17.34 14.74 4.41
N ASP A 89 -16.06 15.08 4.64
CA ASP A 89 -15.48 16.33 4.17
C ASP A 89 -15.11 16.29 2.68
N SER A 90 -14.77 15.12 2.17
CA SER A 90 -14.37 14.95 0.76
C SER A 90 -14.49 13.48 0.33
N GLN A 91 -14.25 13.24 -0.94
CA GLN A 91 -13.95 11.89 -1.43
C GLN A 91 -12.64 11.38 -0.83
N VAL A 92 -12.50 10.08 -0.70
CA VAL A 92 -11.24 9.44 -0.36
C VAL A 92 -10.46 9.15 -1.64
N ASN A 93 -9.23 9.65 -1.72
CA ASN A 93 -8.38 9.46 -2.88
C ASN A 93 -7.36 8.34 -2.67
N ARG A 94 -6.98 8.07 -1.41
CA ARG A 94 -5.86 7.18 -1.08
C ARG A 94 -6.02 6.51 0.27
N LEU A 95 -5.54 5.26 0.36
CA LEU A 95 -5.37 4.50 1.59
C LEU A 95 -3.93 3.99 1.70
N ALA A 96 -3.39 3.98 2.91
CA ALA A 96 -2.12 3.32 3.22
C ALA A 96 -2.15 2.78 4.65
N ILE A 97 -1.83 1.49 4.82
CA ILE A 97 -1.76 0.85 6.13
C ILE A 97 -0.36 1.03 6.71
N SER A 98 -0.29 1.37 8.00
CA SER A 98 0.98 1.52 8.70
C SER A 98 1.74 0.19 8.83
N PRO A 99 3.08 0.21 8.96
CA PRO A 99 3.87 -1.02 9.05
C PRO A 99 3.49 -1.93 10.20
N ASN A 100 3.04 -1.36 11.33
CA ASN A 100 2.56 -2.10 12.49
C ASN A 100 1.12 -2.66 12.32
N LYS A 101 0.51 -2.47 11.15
CA LYS A 101 -0.83 -2.96 10.78
C LYS A 101 -2.00 -2.41 11.63
N ARG A 102 -1.77 -1.41 12.48
CA ARG A 102 -2.78 -0.88 13.42
C ARG A 102 -3.50 0.36 12.93
N ILE A 103 -2.91 1.09 11.98
CA ILE A 103 -3.41 2.39 11.55
C ILE A 103 -3.58 2.39 10.03
N VAL A 104 -4.67 2.93 9.56
CA VAL A 104 -4.87 3.29 8.15
C VAL A 104 -4.81 4.81 7.99
N ALA A 105 -3.94 5.28 7.11
CA ALA A 105 -3.90 6.67 6.66
C ALA A 105 -4.83 6.83 5.46
N VAL A 106 -5.63 7.88 5.50
CA VAL A 106 -6.67 8.18 4.52
C VAL A 106 -6.45 9.57 3.97
N ALA A 107 -6.23 9.66 2.66
CA ALA A 107 -6.07 10.92 1.95
C ALA A 107 -7.40 11.43 1.39
N GLY A 108 -7.68 12.68 1.65
CA GLY A 108 -8.82 13.42 1.11
C GLY A 108 -8.41 14.71 0.44
N ASN A 109 -9.29 15.70 0.47
CA ASN A 109 -8.99 17.03 -0.02
C ASN A 109 -8.29 17.84 1.07
N GLY A 110 -7.03 18.20 0.83
CA GLY A 110 -6.20 19.02 1.72
C GLY A 110 -5.70 18.32 2.98
N THR A 111 -6.22 17.12 3.29
CA THR A 111 -5.99 16.48 4.58
C THR A 111 -5.59 15.01 4.46
N VAL A 112 -4.78 14.56 5.41
CA VAL A 112 -4.54 13.12 5.67
C VAL A 112 -5.02 12.82 7.08
N ARG A 113 -5.90 11.81 7.23
CA ARG A 113 -6.43 11.39 8.53
C ARG A 113 -6.03 9.97 8.87
N LEU A 114 -5.75 9.73 10.13
CA LEU A 114 -5.40 8.41 10.64
C LEU A 114 -6.59 7.80 11.38
N TYR A 115 -6.89 6.54 11.07
CA TYR A 115 -7.91 5.75 11.73
C TYR A 115 -7.33 4.44 12.24
N GLU A 116 -7.92 3.89 13.30
CA GLU A 116 -7.55 2.58 13.79
C GLU A 116 -8.01 1.48 12.80
N CYS A 117 -7.13 0.55 12.50
CA CYS A 117 -7.37 -0.60 11.63
C CYS A 117 -7.39 -1.89 12.45
N SER A 118 -8.27 -1.97 13.46
CA SER A 118 -8.40 -3.15 14.32
C SER A 118 -9.79 -3.76 14.22
N PRO A 119 -9.91 -5.09 14.06
CA PRO A 119 -11.20 -5.79 14.15
C PRO A 119 -11.86 -5.62 15.52
N ALA A 120 -11.07 -5.49 16.59
CA ALA A 120 -11.57 -5.33 17.94
C ALA A 120 -12.23 -3.96 18.18
N ALA A 121 -11.80 -2.89 17.49
CA ALA A 121 -12.44 -1.58 17.58
C ALA A 121 -13.89 -1.61 17.06
N ALA A 122 -14.19 -2.49 16.10
CA ALA A 122 -15.54 -2.71 15.60
C ALA A 122 -16.45 -3.43 16.62
N MET A 123 -15.89 -4.27 17.48
CA MET A 123 -16.66 -5.02 18.50
C MET A 123 -16.97 -4.23 19.77
N MET A 124 -16.15 -3.23 20.11
CA MET A 124 -16.41 -2.39 21.28
C MET A 124 -17.57 -1.38 21.11
N SER A 125 -18.06 -1.20 19.90
CA SER A 125 -19.25 -0.37 19.62
C SER A 125 -20.58 -1.09 19.80
N HIS A 126 -20.59 -2.36 20.18
CA HIS A 126 -21.80 -3.13 20.52
C HIS A 126 -22.18 -3.02 22.00
N SER A 127 -22.16 -1.83 22.58
CA SER A 127 -22.97 -1.56 23.75
C SER A 127 -24.44 -1.39 23.32
N ASP A 128 -25.34 -2.09 23.98
CA ASP A 128 -26.75 -2.39 23.73
C ASP A 128 -27.72 -1.28 23.31
N THR A 129 -27.28 -0.28 22.58
CA THR A 129 -28.19 0.67 21.91
C THR A 129 -27.65 0.95 20.50
N PRO A 130 -28.44 0.72 19.45
CA PRO A 130 -28.09 1.16 18.11
C PRO A 130 -28.25 2.68 18.02
N SER A 131 -27.31 3.45 18.55
CA SER A 131 -27.24 4.87 18.26
C SER A 131 -26.82 5.03 16.80
N ARG A 132 -27.78 5.17 15.92
CA ARG A 132 -27.59 5.66 14.57
C ARG A 132 -26.78 6.94 14.62
N GLY A 133 -25.46 6.86 14.33
CA GLY A 133 -24.66 8.05 14.09
C GLY A 133 -23.43 8.29 14.97
N ALA A 134 -22.84 7.30 15.63
CA ALA A 134 -21.53 7.48 16.22
C ALA A 134 -20.49 7.63 15.08
N SER A 135 -20.12 8.87 14.76
CA SER A 135 -19.03 9.13 13.82
C SER A 135 -17.72 8.70 14.47
N VAL A 136 -17.02 7.77 13.86
CA VAL A 136 -15.66 7.39 14.28
C VAL A 136 -14.75 8.58 14.01
N SER A 137 -14.19 9.16 15.08
CA SER A 137 -13.25 10.27 14.97
C SER A 137 -11.87 9.75 14.55
N PRO A 138 -11.12 10.50 13.71
CA PRO A 138 -9.75 10.14 13.40
C PRO A 138 -8.85 10.24 14.63
N ILE A 139 -7.83 9.38 14.72
CA ILE A 139 -6.79 9.44 15.77
C ILE A 139 -5.98 10.74 15.63
N SER A 140 -5.67 11.11 14.38
CA SER A 140 -4.94 12.34 14.05
C SER A 140 -5.37 12.86 12.69
N SER A 141 -5.23 14.17 12.47
CA SER A 141 -5.46 14.86 11.20
C SER A 141 -4.24 15.71 10.87
N PHE A 142 -3.80 15.63 9.62
CA PHE A 142 -2.71 16.41 9.06
C PHE A 142 -3.28 17.30 7.97
N ASP A 143 -3.39 18.59 8.29
CA ASP A 143 -3.96 19.59 7.40
C ASP A 143 -2.84 20.47 6.82
N GLY A 144 -2.87 20.74 5.53
CA GLY A 144 -1.88 21.62 4.94
C GLY A 144 -1.58 21.48 3.46
N HIS A 145 -2.19 20.51 2.75
CA HIS A 145 -2.22 20.54 1.29
C HIS A 145 -3.33 21.50 0.78
N TYR A 146 -3.08 22.15 -0.36
CA TYR A 146 -4.04 23.06 -1.01
C TYR A 146 -4.71 22.36 -2.21
N GLY A 147 -5.38 21.25 -1.96
CA GLY A 147 -6.03 20.43 -2.99
C GLY A 147 -6.06 18.97 -2.60
N ASN A 148 -6.38 18.11 -3.54
CA ASN A 148 -6.44 16.68 -3.26
C ASN A 148 -5.05 16.13 -2.91
N VAL A 149 -4.99 15.35 -1.84
CA VAL A 149 -3.85 14.50 -1.57
C VAL A 149 -3.98 13.25 -2.43
N THR A 150 -3.01 13.03 -3.29
CA THR A 150 -3.04 11.99 -4.33
C THR A 150 -2.34 10.71 -3.91
N SER A 151 -1.35 10.80 -3.06
CA SER A 151 -0.56 9.64 -2.61
C SER A 151 -0.12 9.75 -1.16
N ILE A 152 0.02 8.60 -0.51
CA ILE A 152 0.54 8.44 0.85
C ILE A 152 1.50 7.26 0.86
N ALA A 153 2.64 7.42 1.54
CA ALA A 153 3.58 6.35 1.82
C ALA A 153 4.01 6.40 3.30
N TRP A 154 4.06 5.24 3.96
CA TRP A 154 4.56 5.10 5.32
C TRP A 154 6.05 4.79 5.34
N HIS A 155 6.77 5.43 6.25
CA HIS A 155 8.11 4.99 6.63
C HIS A 155 8.04 3.67 7.41
N CYS A 156 9.07 2.83 7.30
CA CYS A 156 9.09 1.49 7.89
C CYS A 156 8.94 1.47 9.43
N ASP A 157 9.36 2.52 10.13
CA ASP A 157 9.20 2.62 11.58
C ASP A 157 7.80 3.09 12.04
N GLY A 158 6.93 3.50 11.09
CA GLY A 158 5.60 4.00 11.38
C GLY A 158 5.53 5.34 12.12
N LYS A 159 6.68 6.03 12.32
CA LYS A 159 6.71 7.30 13.03
C LYS A 159 6.42 8.49 12.15
N TRP A 160 6.61 8.36 10.84
CA TRP A 160 6.31 9.40 9.88
C TRP A 160 5.77 8.82 8.57
N LEU A 161 5.12 9.66 7.83
CA LEU A 161 4.55 9.35 6.53
C LEU A 161 4.81 10.50 5.55
N VAL A 162 4.73 10.17 4.27
CA VAL A 162 4.88 11.12 3.17
C VAL A 162 3.56 11.23 2.44
N SER A 163 3.20 12.44 2.02
CA SER A 163 2.04 12.68 1.13
C SER A 163 2.45 13.50 -0.08
N GLY A 164 1.87 13.17 -1.23
CA GLY A 164 1.93 13.98 -2.45
C GLY A 164 0.57 14.59 -2.75
N GLY A 165 0.54 15.81 -3.28
CA GLY A 165 -0.69 16.54 -3.53
C GLY A 165 -0.77 17.21 -4.91
N GLU A 166 -2.01 17.54 -5.32
CA GLU A 166 -2.28 18.33 -6.53
C GLU A 166 -1.73 19.75 -6.46
N ASP A 167 -1.39 20.22 -5.24
CA ASP A 167 -0.72 21.51 -5.03
C ASP A 167 0.75 21.51 -5.48
N GLY A 168 1.24 20.40 -6.04
CA GLY A 168 2.62 20.25 -6.50
C GLY A 168 3.62 20.08 -5.38
N THR A 169 3.17 19.75 -4.16
CA THR A 169 4.08 19.56 -3.03
C THR A 169 4.09 18.12 -2.53
N ILE A 170 5.25 17.72 -1.99
CA ILE A 170 5.41 16.50 -1.20
C ILE A 170 5.68 16.94 0.24
N LYS A 171 4.96 16.37 1.20
CA LYS A 171 5.09 16.71 2.61
C LYS A 171 5.43 15.48 3.44
N ILE A 172 6.37 15.66 4.38
CA ILE A 172 6.72 14.65 5.38
C ILE A 172 6.10 15.05 6.71
N TRP A 173 5.36 14.12 7.31
CA TRP A 173 4.62 14.32 8.55
C TRP A 173 5.13 13.39 9.65
N ASP A 174 5.40 13.92 10.83
CA ASP A 174 5.60 13.12 12.04
C ASP A 174 4.23 12.78 12.64
N THR A 175 3.97 11.50 12.90
CA THR A 175 2.67 11.04 13.43
C THR A 175 2.32 11.60 14.80
N ARG A 176 3.28 12.19 15.52
CA ARG A 176 3.11 12.79 16.84
C ARG A 176 2.79 14.28 16.77
N THR A 177 2.95 14.90 15.61
CA THR A 177 2.74 16.33 15.41
C THR A 177 1.77 16.57 14.27
N SER A 178 1.02 17.66 14.31
CA SER A 178 0.08 18.01 13.23
C SER A 178 0.69 18.89 12.14
N ARG A 179 2.00 19.19 12.20
CA ARG A 179 2.69 20.07 11.23
C ARG A 179 3.64 19.26 10.35
N PRO A 180 3.76 19.61 9.06
CA PRO A 180 4.75 18.97 8.20
C PRO A 180 6.17 19.30 8.71
N GLN A 181 7.01 18.28 8.76
CA GLN A 181 8.42 18.41 9.14
C GLN A 181 9.25 18.93 7.97
N ARG A 182 8.89 18.52 6.75
CA ARG A 182 9.55 18.94 5.51
C ARG A 182 8.53 19.10 4.40
N VAL A 183 8.85 19.97 3.44
CA VAL A 183 8.05 20.22 2.24
C VAL A 183 9.00 20.29 1.05
N TYR A 184 8.71 19.51 0.01
CA TYR A 184 9.43 19.54 -1.26
C TYR A 184 8.50 20.09 -2.33
N ASP A 185 9.02 21.03 -3.12
CA ASP A 185 8.30 21.63 -4.24
C ASP A 185 8.59 20.85 -5.53
N HIS A 186 7.58 20.15 -6.02
CA HIS A 186 7.65 19.38 -7.26
C HIS A 186 7.39 20.22 -8.51
N LYS A 187 6.83 21.42 -8.35
CA LYS A 187 6.43 22.41 -9.38
C LYS A 187 5.25 21.99 -10.26
N SER A 188 4.85 20.73 -10.24
CA SER A 188 3.72 20.18 -11.00
C SER A 188 2.91 19.27 -10.06
N PRO A 189 1.58 19.12 -10.27
CA PRO A 189 0.76 18.23 -9.44
C PRO A 189 1.37 16.83 -9.30
N VAL A 190 1.62 16.42 -8.07
CA VAL A 190 2.18 15.10 -7.75
C VAL A 190 1.09 14.05 -7.93
N ASN A 191 1.38 13.01 -8.69
CA ASN A 191 0.44 11.90 -8.91
C ASN A 191 0.71 10.72 -7.98
N ASP A 192 1.99 10.42 -7.69
CA ASP A 192 2.37 9.31 -6.81
C ASP A 192 3.69 9.56 -6.09
N VAL A 193 3.84 8.97 -4.90
CA VAL A 193 5.06 9.00 -4.09
C VAL A 193 5.26 7.66 -3.41
N VAL A 194 6.49 7.17 -3.41
CA VAL A 194 6.90 5.94 -2.72
C VAL A 194 8.22 6.17 -2.00
N ILE A 195 8.41 5.52 -0.87
CA ILE A 195 9.66 5.56 -0.10
C ILE A 195 10.56 4.42 -0.58
N HIS A 196 11.84 4.71 -0.81
CA HIS A 196 12.82 3.70 -1.16
C HIS A 196 13.06 2.76 0.05
N PRO A 197 13.32 1.46 -0.14
CA PRO A 197 13.59 0.54 0.96
C PRO A 197 14.78 0.91 1.85
N ASN A 198 15.76 1.69 1.35
CA ASN A 198 16.85 2.23 2.16
C ASN A 198 16.41 3.30 3.18
N GLN A 199 15.13 3.76 3.09
CA GLN A 199 14.51 4.78 3.95
C GLN A 199 15.18 6.16 3.92
N GLY A 200 16.22 6.35 3.12
CA GLY A 200 16.93 7.63 2.92
C GLY A 200 16.46 8.40 1.69
N GLU A 201 15.69 7.77 0.81
CA GLU A 201 15.23 8.34 -0.45
C GLU A 201 13.75 8.11 -0.67
N LEU A 202 13.13 8.93 -1.51
CA LEU A 202 11.78 8.71 -2.03
C LEU A 202 11.75 8.97 -3.54
N ALA A 203 10.86 8.26 -4.23
CA ALA A 203 10.55 8.51 -5.63
C ALA A 203 9.15 9.10 -5.76
N SER A 204 8.99 10.02 -6.68
CA SER A 204 7.71 10.65 -7.00
C SER A 204 7.51 10.80 -8.49
N CYS A 205 6.26 10.93 -8.93
CA CYS A 205 5.95 11.26 -10.30
C CYS A 205 4.83 12.30 -10.38
N ASP A 206 4.80 13.05 -11.50
CA ASP A 206 3.94 14.21 -11.63
C ASP A 206 3.14 14.26 -12.93
N GLN A 207 2.29 15.26 -13.01
CA GLN A 207 1.42 15.55 -14.15
C GLN A 207 2.20 16.05 -15.38
N SER A 208 3.42 16.61 -15.23
CA SER A 208 4.24 17.05 -16.35
C SER A 208 4.98 15.92 -17.06
N GLY A 209 5.03 14.72 -16.44
CA GLY A 209 5.72 13.55 -16.97
C GLY A 209 7.07 13.26 -16.32
N SER A 210 7.42 14.00 -15.27
CA SER A 210 8.67 13.85 -14.55
C SER A 210 8.55 12.74 -13.47
N VAL A 211 9.65 12.01 -13.31
CA VAL A 211 9.91 11.10 -12.18
C VAL A 211 11.13 11.63 -11.45
N LYS A 212 10.99 11.90 -10.14
CA LYS A 212 12.07 12.49 -9.33
C LYS A 212 12.44 11.58 -8.19
N ILE A 213 13.74 11.53 -7.90
CA ILE A 213 14.29 10.91 -6.70
C ILE A 213 14.74 12.02 -5.76
N TRP A 214 14.36 11.93 -4.50
CA TRP A 214 14.64 12.90 -3.46
C TRP A 214 15.49 12.26 -2.38
N ASP A 215 16.61 12.86 -2.09
CA ASP A 215 17.45 12.52 -0.95
C ASP A 215 16.90 13.20 0.30
N LEU A 216 16.53 12.39 1.30
CA LEU A 216 15.99 12.86 2.56
C LEU A 216 17.08 13.37 3.51
N GLY A 217 18.32 12.90 3.38
CA GLY A 217 19.46 13.37 4.16
C GLY A 217 19.88 14.79 3.75
N GLU A 218 20.11 14.98 2.46
CA GLU A 218 20.52 16.27 1.89
C GLU A 218 19.34 17.21 1.61
N ASN A 219 18.11 16.73 1.70
CA ASN A 219 16.90 17.50 1.50
C ASN A 219 16.81 18.13 0.10
N LYS A 220 17.23 17.39 -0.93
CA LYS A 220 17.25 17.84 -2.33
C LYS A 220 16.74 16.77 -3.29
N CYS A 221 16.40 17.20 -4.51
CA CYS A 221 16.17 16.30 -5.64
C CYS A 221 17.53 15.82 -6.17
N SER A 222 17.79 14.51 -6.09
CA SER A 222 19.03 13.89 -6.59
C SER A 222 18.97 13.57 -8.09
N HIS A 223 17.79 13.11 -8.56
CA HIS A 223 17.58 12.76 -9.97
C HIS A 223 16.22 13.22 -10.45
N GLU A 224 16.18 13.67 -11.70
CA GLU A 224 14.96 13.96 -12.44
C GLU A 224 15.00 13.24 -13.79
N LEU A 225 14.00 12.40 -14.03
CA LEU A 225 13.85 11.61 -15.25
C LEU A 225 12.60 12.07 -15.99
N ILE A 226 12.71 12.30 -17.30
CA ILE A 226 11.59 12.63 -18.19
C ILE A 226 11.52 11.55 -19.25
N PRO A 227 10.79 10.43 -19.01
CA PRO A 227 10.76 9.29 -19.92
C PRO A 227 10.09 9.59 -21.27
N GLU A 228 9.11 10.49 -21.25
CA GLU A 228 8.39 10.95 -22.45
C GLU A 228 7.89 12.38 -22.19
N GLU A 229 8.23 13.31 -23.05
CA GLU A 229 7.83 14.72 -22.95
C GLU A 229 6.31 14.88 -23.06
N ASP A 230 5.75 15.78 -22.26
CA ASP A 230 4.32 16.16 -22.25
C ASP A 230 3.35 14.97 -22.01
N VAL A 231 3.82 13.90 -21.37
CA VAL A 231 3.00 12.74 -21.06
C VAL A 231 2.99 12.50 -19.54
N PRO A 232 1.87 12.75 -18.87
CA PRO A 232 1.76 12.58 -17.42
C PRO A 232 2.18 11.19 -16.96
N MET A 233 3.05 11.15 -15.95
CA MET A 233 3.35 9.93 -15.20
C MET A 233 2.30 9.74 -14.10
N ARG A 234 1.76 8.53 -13.99
CA ARG A 234 0.61 8.26 -13.11
C ARG A 234 0.96 7.53 -11.84
N SER A 235 1.88 6.63 -11.92
CA SER A 235 2.22 5.78 -10.79
C SER A 235 3.68 5.41 -10.83
N VAL A 236 4.27 5.28 -9.66
CA VAL A 236 5.64 4.85 -9.44
C VAL A 236 5.66 3.75 -8.39
N SER A 237 6.54 2.75 -8.55
CA SER A 237 6.72 1.65 -7.61
C SER A 237 8.18 1.25 -7.55
N ILE A 238 8.69 0.97 -6.35
CA ILE A 238 10.05 0.48 -6.12
C ILE A 238 9.95 -0.96 -5.63
N ALA A 239 10.85 -1.82 -6.10
CA ALA A 239 10.95 -3.19 -5.60
C ALA A 239 11.34 -3.20 -4.11
N SER A 240 10.83 -4.18 -3.36
CA SER A 240 11.10 -4.32 -1.92
C SER A 240 12.59 -4.50 -1.59
N ASP A 241 13.35 -5.05 -2.54
CA ASP A 241 14.80 -5.21 -2.46
C ASP A 241 15.59 -3.98 -2.96
N GLY A 242 14.91 -2.91 -3.39
CA GLY A 242 15.53 -1.72 -3.96
C GLY A 242 16.15 -1.92 -5.34
N SER A 243 15.94 -3.07 -5.99
CA SER A 243 16.62 -3.42 -7.24
C SER A 243 16.13 -2.66 -8.46
N CYS A 244 14.86 -2.22 -8.48
CA CYS A 244 14.30 -1.51 -9.62
C CYS A 244 13.22 -0.50 -9.26
N LEU A 245 13.16 0.54 -10.07
CA LEU A 245 12.10 1.54 -10.13
C LEU A 245 11.26 1.30 -11.37
N VAL A 246 9.95 1.30 -11.19
CA VAL A 246 8.97 1.20 -12.28
C VAL A 246 8.08 2.42 -12.26
N ALA A 247 7.85 3.03 -13.41
CA ALA A 247 6.89 4.12 -13.55
C ALA A 247 5.97 3.88 -14.74
N ALA A 248 4.71 4.29 -14.62
CA ALA A 248 3.69 4.10 -15.63
C ALA A 248 3.03 5.43 -16.01
N ASN A 249 2.74 5.60 -17.30
CA ASN A 249 2.15 6.82 -17.83
C ASN A 249 0.68 6.65 -18.25
N ASN A 250 0.05 7.75 -18.60
CA ASN A 250 -1.35 7.77 -19.03
C ASN A 250 -1.58 7.31 -20.48
N LYS A 251 -0.52 6.99 -21.24
CA LYS A 251 -0.60 6.37 -22.56
C LYS A 251 -0.48 4.84 -22.52
N GLY A 252 -0.47 4.24 -21.35
CA GLY A 252 -0.38 2.79 -21.20
C GLY A 252 1.04 2.23 -21.23
N ARG A 253 2.07 3.08 -21.18
CA ARG A 253 3.47 2.66 -21.19
C ARG A 253 4.04 2.54 -19.79
N VAL A 254 4.92 1.56 -19.64
CA VAL A 254 5.69 1.31 -18.42
C VAL A 254 7.17 1.48 -18.74
N TYR A 255 7.87 2.15 -17.85
CA TYR A 255 9.31 2.39 -17.89
C TYR A 255 9.95 1.74 -16.68
N VAL A 256 11.11 1.14 -16.87
CA VAL A 256 11.83 0.40 -15.82
C VAL A 256 13.27 0.84 -15.78
N TRP A 257 13.73 1.18 -14.60
CA TRP A 257 15.13 1.47 -14.30
C TRP A 257 15.64 0.50 -13.24
N LYS A 258 16.85 0.04 -13.45
CA LYS A 258 17.60 -0.67 -12.42
C LYS A 258 18.17 0.35 -11.47
N MET A 259 18.04 0.07 -10.17
CA MET A 259 18.60 0.88 -9.11
C MET A 259 19.86 0.21 -8.58
N ARG A 260 20.90 0.99 -8.35
CA ARG A 260 22.17 0.53 -7.76
C ARG A 260 22.58 1.54 -6.69
N SER A 261 22.97 1.04 -5.52
CA SER A 261 23.62 1.88 -4.53
C SER A 261 25.03 2.19 -5.01
N GLY A 262 25.28 3.44 -5.38
CA GLY A 262 26.61 3.95 -5.73
C GLY A 262 27.26 4.53 -4.48
N VAL A 263 28.52 4.19 -4.24
CA VAL A 263 29.38 4.92 -3.30
C VAL A 263 30.26 5.82 -4.15
N ALA A 264 30.01 7.13 -4.12
CA ALA A 264 30.92 8.06 -4.76
C ALA A 264 32.23 8.08 -3.95
N GLU A 265 33.35 7.78 -4.63
CA GLU A 265 34.70 7.75 -3.99
C GLU A 265 35.09 9.06 -3.32
N ALA A 266 34.42 10.17 -3.64
CA ALA A 266 34.73 11.50 -3.11
C ALA A 266 33.89 11.95 -1.90
N ASP A 267 32.64 11.44 -1.78
CA ASP A 267 31.68 11.96 -0.79
C ASP A 267 31.06 10.79 -0.03
N GLN A 268 31.49 10.11 0.81
CA GLN A 268 30.96 9.04 1.69
C GLN A 268 29.40 8.89 1.80
N HIS A 269 28.65 9.45 0.84
CA HIS A 269 27.21 9.39 0.75
C HIS A 269 26.78 8.36 -0.30
N GLU A 270 25.97 7.41 0.11
CA GLU A 270 25.32 6.46 -0.78
C GLU A 270 24.24 7.20 -1.56
N HIS A 271 24.35 7.25 -2.88
CA HIS A 271 23.27 7.70 -3.75
C HIS A 271 22.89 6.60 -4.73
N THR A 272 21.61 6.60 -5.07
CA THR A 272 21.06 5.63 -5.99
C THR A 272 21.34 6.03 -7.44
N GLU A 273 22.05 5.18 -8.18
CA GLU A 273 22.19 5.30 -9.63
C GLU A 273 21.02 4.61 -10.33
N LEU A 274 20.51 5.25 -11.40
CA LEU A 274 19.39 4.78 -12.19
C LEU A 274 19.85 4.42 -13.61
N GLU A 275 19.81 3.13 -13.95
CA GLU A 275 20.13 2.61 -15.28
C GLU A 275 18.82 2.26 -16.01
N PRO A 276 18.47 2.88 -17.15
CA PRO A 276 17.28 2.51 -17.90
C PRO A 276 17.43 1.11 -18.47
N VAL A 277 16.45 0.22 -18.22
CA VAL A 277 16.52 -1.19 -18.62
C VAL A 277 15.56 -1.49 -19.76
N THR A 278 14.29 -1.15 -19.60
CA THR A 278 13.27 -1.46 -20.60
C THR A 278 12.09 -0.49 -20.52
N LYS A 279 11.39 -0.41 -21.65
CA LYS A 279 10.07 0.22 -21.74
C LYS A 279 9.16 -0.66 -22.58
N PHE A 280 7.89 -0.76 -22.22
CA PHE A 280 6.92 -1.56 -22.95
C PHE A 280 5.51 -0.98 -22.85
N GLN A 281 4.67 -1.33 -23.84
CA GLN A 281 3.25 -1.00 -23.84
C GLN A 281 2.51 -2.04 -23.02
N ALA A 282 2.08 -1.67 -21.81
CA ALA A 282 1.34 -2.57 -20.95
C ALA A 282 -0.16 -2.60 -21.31
N HIS A 283 -0.75 -1.44 -21.60
CA HIS A 283 -2.15 -1.31 -21.97
C HIS A 283 -2.28 -0.33 -23.14
N ASP A 284 -3.32 -0.49 -23.95
CA ASP A 284 -3.60 0.43 -25.07
C ASP A 284 -4.31 1.70 -24.60
N THR A 285 -4.67 1.74 -23.32
CA THR A 285 -5.35 2.86 -22.67
C THR A 285 -4.59 3.31 -21.43
N TYR A 286 -5.17 4.23 -20.73
CA TYR A 286 -4.70 4.85 -19.52
C TYR A 286 -4.36 3.85 -18.43
N ILE A 287 -3.10 3.86 -17.93
CA ILE A 287 -2.73 3.17 -16.70
C ILE A 287 -3.10 4.06 -15.51
N THR A 288 -3.79 3.50 -14.56
CA THR A 288 -4.17 4.15 -13.30
C THR A 288 -3.16 3.85 -12.20
N ARG A 289 -2.61 2.62 -12.21
CA ARG A 289 -1.74 2.10 -11.16
C ARG A 289 -0.71 1.11 -11.71
N CYS A 290 0.50 1.17 -11.15
CA CYS A 290 1.47 0.08 -11.19
C CYS A 290 1.96 -0.24 -9.77
N ALA A 291 2.13 -1.52 -9.46
CA ALA A 291 2.62 -1.96 -8.16
C ALA A 291 3.47 -3.22 -8.32
N LEU A 292 4.65 -3.23 -7.72
CA LEU A 292 5.50 -4.42 -7.62
C LEU A 292 5.04 -5.28 -6.44
N SER A 293 5.11 -6.59 -6.59
CA SER A 293 4.80 -7.53 -5.50
C SER A 293 5.87 -7.48 -4.41
N PRO A 294 5.53 -7.83 -3.15
CA PRO A 294 6.50 -7.86 -2.05
C PRO A 294 7.71 -8.76 -2.29
N ASP A 295 7.55 -9.85 -3.03
CA ASP A 295 8.64 -10.75 -3.43
C ASP A 295 9.39 -10.28 -4.69
N ALA A 296 9.05 -9.11 -5.22
CA ALA A 296 9.61 -8.51 -6.43
C ALA A 296 9.51 -9.39 -7.70
N ARG A 297 8.67 -10.44 -7.72
CA ARG A 297 8.52 -11.35 -8.87
C ARG A 297 7.49 -10.90 -9.90
N TYR A 298 6.55 -10.05 -9.49
CA TYR A 298 5.46 -9.59 -10.33
C TYR A 298 5.32 -8.08 -10.28
N LEU A 299 4.95 -7.52 -11.43
CA LEU A 299 4.41 -6.18 -11.55
C LEU A 299 2.92 -6.29 -11.90
N ALA A 300 2.05 -5.65 -11.15
CA ALA A 300 0.65 -5.45 -11.52
C ALA A 300 0.47 -4.08 -12.15
N THR A 301 -0.29 -4.01 -13.24
CA THR A 301 -0.71 -2.74 -13.88
C THR A 301 -2.22 -2.71 -14.03
N CYS A 302 -2.85 -1.63 -13.56
CA CYS A 302 -4.28 -1.40 -13.66
C CYS A 302 -4.58 -0.39 -14.74
N SER A 303 -5.73 -0.56 -15.39
CA SER A 303 -6.05 0.29 -16.52
C SER A 303 -7.54 0.66 -16.61
N ALA A 304 -7.77 1.72 -17.37
CA ALA A 304 -9.08 2.12 -17.86
C ALA A 304 -9.71 1.10 -18.83
N ASP A 305 -8.92 0.13 -19.34
CA ASP A 305 -9.41 -0.98 -20.16
C ASP A 305 -10.14 -2.06 -19.35
N THR A 306 -10.36 -1.83 -18.05
CA THR A 306 -11.08 -2.71 -17.13
C THR A 306 -10.29 -3.93 -16.66
N THR A 307 -9.02 -4.04 -17.02
CA THR A 307 -8.17 -5.19 -16.68
C THR A 307 -7.07 -4.83 -15.69
N VAL A 308 -6.60 -5.85 -14.98
CA VAL A 308 -5.31 -5.84 -14.30
C VAL A 308 -4.40 -6.83 -15.03
N LYS A 309 -3.22 -6.41 -15.43
CA LYS A 309 -2.23 -7.30 -16.05
C LYS A 309 -1.07 -7.55 -15.09
N LEU A 310 -0.66 -8.80 -15.02
CA LEU A 310 0.48 -9.25 -14.23
C LEU A 310 1.66 -9.55 -15.17
N TRP A 311 2.81 -8.99 -14.84
CA TRP A 311 4.04 -9.11 -15.58
C TRP A 311 5.09 -9.80 -14.72
N SER A 312 5.79 -10.80 -15.26
CA SER A 312 6.93 -11.40 -14.57
C SER A 312 8.14 -10.46 -14.67
N THR A 313 8.76 -10.14 -13.54
CA THR A 313 9.92 -9.24 -13.46
C THR A 313 11.25 -9.94 -13.76
N SER A 314 11.21 -11.27 -13.95
CA SER A 314 12.40 -12.11 -14.13
C SER A 314 13.37 -11.54 -15.17
N GLN A 315 14.62 -11.34 -14.74
CA GLN A 315 15.70 -10.80 -15.59
C GLN A 315 15.34 -9.45 -16.25
N TYR A 316 14.48 -8.65 -15.61
CA TYR A 316 13.99 -7.35 -16.11
C TYR A 316 13.30 -7.42 -17.50
N ARG A 317 12.75 -8.59 -17.91
CA ARG A 317 12.10 -8.76 -19.21
C ARG A 317 10.63 -8.36 -19.24
N PHE A 318 9.98 -8.30 -18.10
CA PHE A 318 8.56 -7.91 -17.94
C PHE A 318 7.62 -8.61 -18.94
N ALA A 319 7.71 -9.94 -19.00
CA ALA A 319 6.83 -10.74 -19.84
C ALA A 319 5.43 -10.82 -19.22
N LEU A 320 4.39 -10.67 -20.06
CA LEU A 320 3.01 -10.81 -19.62
C LEU A 320 2.78 -12.23 -19.08
N ASN A 321 2.40 -12.30 -17.81
CA ASN A 321 2.10 -13.56 -17.12
C ASN A 321 0.60 -13.87 -17.18
N LYS A 322 -0.25 -12.91 -16.76
CA LYS A 322 -1.71 -13.09 -16.73
C LYS A 322 -2.45 -11.79 -16.97
N VAL A 323 -3.70 -11.92 -17.43
CA VAL A 323 -4.67 -10.83 -17.50
C VAL A 323 -5.85 -11.19 -16.61
N LEU A 324 -6.06 -10.40 -15.56
CA LEU A 324 -7.18 -10.55 -14.64
C LEU A 324 -8.36 -9.77 -15.19
N GLN A 325 -9.38 -10.50 -15.63
CA GLN A 325 -10.59 -9.95 -16.25
C GLN A 325 -11.79 -10.18 -15.35
N GLY A 326 -12.68 -9.19 -15.29
CA GLY A 326 -13.93 -9.32 -14.52
C GLY A 326 -14.53 -7.98 -14.11
N HIS A 327 -13.71 -6.94 -13.94
CA HIS A 327 -14.23 -5.60 -13.74
C HIS A 327 -14.96 -5.07 -14.99
N GLN A 328 -16.00 -4.29 -14.76
CA GLN A 328 -16.85 -3.75 -15.85
C GLN A 328 -16.52 -2.30 -16.20
N ARG A 329 -15.65 -1.66 -15.39
CA ARG A 329 -15.22 -0.27 -15.53
C ARG A 329 -13.75 -0.16 -15.14
N TRP A 330 -13.21 1.05 -15.20
CA TRP A 330 -11.82 1.37 -14.88
C TRP A 330 -11.39 0.75 -13.54
N VAL A 331 -10.26 0.09 -13.54
CA VAL A 331 -9.60 -0.36 -12.32
C VAL A 331 -8.68 0.76 -11.85
N TRP A 332 -8.85 1.18 -10.60
CA TRP A 332 -8.14 2.33 -10.08
C TRP A 332 -6.90 1.97 -9.29
N ASP A 333 -6.98 0.95 -8.47
CA ASP A 333 -5.95 0.61 -7.50
C ASP A 333 -5.83 -0.89 -7.29
N VAL A 334 -4.63 -1.31 -6.86
CA VAL A 334 -4.33 -2.69 -6.44
C VAL A 334 -3.43 -2.72 -5.23
N SER A 335 -3.60 -3.78 -4.44
CA SER A 335 -2.72 -4.11 -3.32
C SER A 335 -2.42 -5.61 -3.34
N PHE A 336 -1.15 -5.97 -3.25
CA PHE A 336 -0.72 -7.37 -3.08
C PHE A 336 -0.86 -7.79 -1.61
N SER A 337 -1.06 -9.10 -1.39
CA SER A 337 -0.84 -9.71 -0.09
C SER A 337 0.66 -9.78 0.24
N ALA A 338 0.99 -9.87 1.52
CA ALA A 338 2.38 -9.91 1.99
C ALA A 338 3.16 -11.13 1.43
N ASP A 339 2.48 -12.26 1.25
CA ASP A 339 3.01 -13.48 0.66
C ASP A 339 3.07 -13.47 -0.88
N SER A 340 2.59 -12.38 -1.52
CA SER A 340 2.49 -12.26 -2.97
C SER A 340 1.62 -13.35 -3.65
N ALA A 341 0.75 -14.05 -2.90
CA ALA A 341 -0.13 -15.08 -3.45
C ALA A 341 -1.47 -14.50 -3.93
N TYR A 342 -1.89 -13.36 -3.37
CA TYR A 342 -3.15 -12.71 -3.68
C TYR A 342 -2.97 -11.25 -4.06
N LEU A 343 -3.99 -10.72 -4.73
CA LEU A 343 -4.07 -9.32 -5.11
C LEU A 343 -5.51 -8.84 -4.93
N VAL A 344 -5.67 -7.64 -4.40
CA VAL A 344 -6.98 -6.98 -4.35
C VAL A 344 -6.98 -5.81 -5.31
N SER A 345 -8.08 -5.62 -6.01
CA SER A 345 -8.30 -4.49 -6.93
C SER A 345 -9.54 -3.71 -6.58
N ALA A 346 -9.53 -2.40 -6.82
CA ALA A 346 -10.69 -1.50 -6.68
C ALA A 346 -11.07 -0.89 -8.02
N SER A 347 -12.39 -0.75 -8.29
CA SER A 347 -12.88 -0.31 -9.59
C SER A 347 -14.07 0.65 -9.53
N SER A 348 -14.21 1.39 -10.61
CA SER A 348 -15.38 2.24 -10.89
C SER A 348 -16.69 1.45 -11.06
N ASP A 349 -16.64 0.13 -11.11
CA ASP A 349 -17.84 -0.73 -11.08
C ASP A 349 -18.42 -0.89 -9.67
N HIS A 350 -17.88 -0.17 -8.68
CA HIS A 350 -18.27 -0.13 -7.27
C HIS A 350 -17.85 -1.36 -6.46
N VAL A 351 -17.04 -2.24 -7.06
CA VAL A 351 -16.63 -3.51 -6.46
C VAL A 351 -15.12 -3.53 -6.23
N ALA A 352 -14.69 -4.07 -5.10
CA ALA A 352 -13.33 -4.55 -4.96
C ALA A 352 -13.31 -6.08 -5.13
N ARG A 353 -12.23 -6.62 -5.69
CA ARG A 353 -12.08 -8.06 -5.98
C ARG A 353 -10.77 -8.59 -5.41
N LEU A 354 -10.85 -9.75 -4.77
CA LEU A 354 -9.71 -10.55 -4.36
C LEU A 354 -9.41 -11.60 -5.44
N TRP A 355 -8.18 -11.61 -5.91
CA TRP A 355 -7.69 -12.51 -6.95
C TRP A 355 -6.63 -13.45 -6.38
N GLU A 356 -6.69 -14.72 -6.71
CA GLU A 356 -5.60 -15.66 -6.50
C GLU A 356 -4.65 -15.60 -7.69
N LEU A 357 -3.37 -15.30 -7.46
CA LEU A 357 -2.42 -15.07 -8.55
C LEU A 357 -2.00 -16.36 -9.25
N SER A 358 -2.00 -17.49 -8.55
CA SER A 358 -1.69 -18.81 -9.13
C SER A 358 -2.68 -19.22 -10.22
N SER A 359 -3.98 -19.01 -10.00
CA SER A 359 -5.05 -19.38 -10.94
C SER A 359 -5.52 -18.21 -11.80
N GLY A 360 -5.33 -16.96 -11.35
CA GLY A 360 -5.89 -15.75 -11.96
C GLY A 360 -7.41 -15.61 -11.77
N LYS A 361 -8.00 -16.39 -10.84
CA LYS A 361 -9.45 -16.37 -10.58
C LYS A 361 -9.82 -15.39 -9.48
N THR A 362 -11.00 -14.81 -9.59
CA THR A 362 -11.61 -14.03 -8.50
C THR A 362 -12.05 -14.97 -7.40
N MET A 363 -11.50 -14.80 -6.20
CA MET A 363 -11.87 -15.55 -5.00
C MET A 363 -13.06 -14.91 -4.27
N ARG A 364 -13.09 -13.58 -4.20
CA ARG A 364 -14.14 -12.80 -3.52
C ARG A 364 -14.44 -11.50 -4.25
N GLN A 365 -15.65 -11.00 -4.02
CA GLN A 365 -16.11 -9.69 -4.45
C GLN A 365 -16.70 -8.95 -3.25
N TYR A 366 -16.25 -7.72 -3.04
CA TYR A 366 -16.68 -6.87 -1.94
C TYR A 366 -17.64 -5.81 -2.51
N ASN A 367 -18.94 -6.09 -2.33
CA ASN A 367 -20.01 -5.26 -2.83
C ASN A 367 -20.56 -4.40 -1.70
N GLY A 368 -20.71 -3.10 -1.92
CA GLY A 368 -21.28 -2.23 -0.90
C GLY A 368 -21.07 -0.75 -1.18
N HIS A 369 -20.03 -0.38 -1.95
CA HIS A 369 -19.86 0.99 -2.37
C HIS A 369 -20.99 1.42 -3.33
N HIS A 370 -21.52 2.64 -3.12
CA HIS A 370 -22.59 3.21 -3.95
C HIS A 370 -22.04 4.03 -5.13
N ARG A 371 -20.75 4.30 -5.13
CA ARG A 371 -20.00 4.94 -6.22
C ARG A 371 -18.67 4.19 -6.41
N ALA A 372 -17.82 4.70 -7.31
CA ALA A 372 -16.53 4.11 -7.60
C ALA A 372 -15.72 3.83 -6.33
N ALA A 373 -15.28 2.60 -6.14
CA ALA A 373 -14.22 2.25 -5.22
C ALA A 373 -12.90 2.61 -5.90
N VAL A 374 -12.10 3.50 -5.32
CA VAL A 374 -10.92 4.08 -5.98
C VAL A 374 -9.61 3.73 -5.30
N CYS A 375 -9.65 3.28 -4.08
CA CYS A 375 -8.46 2.87 -3.36
C CYS A 375 -8.71 1.64 -2.49
N VAL A 376 -7.65 0.87 -2.31
CA VAL A 376 -7.65 -0.39 -1.57
C VAL A 376 -6.36 -0.55 -0.79
N ALA A 377 -6.45 -1.08 0.42
CA ALA A 377 -5.29 -1.48 1.21
C ALA A 377 -5.59 -2.79 1.93
N LEU A 378 -4.64 -3.71 1.90
CA LEU A 378 -4.75 -5.01 2.54
C LEU A 378 -3.91 -5.02 3.82
N ASN A 379 -4.55 -5.30 4.94
CA ASN A 379 -3.88 -5.55 6.20
C ASN A 379 -3.72 -7.07 6.36
N ASP A 380 -2.65 -7.57 5.79
CA ASP A 380 -2.28 -8.97 5.87
C ASP A 380 -1.21 -9.13 6.93
N THR A 381 -1.59 -9.72 8.06
CA THR A 381 -0.65 -10.20 9.06
C THR A 381 -0.24 -11.60 8.64
N SER A 382 0.74 -11.72 7.75
CA SER A 382 1.38 -13.01 7.57
C SER A 382 1.90 -13.48 8.93
N LEU A 383 1.44 -14.65 9.37
CA LEU A 383 2.09 -15.33 10.47
C LEU A 383 3.55 -15.52 10.08
N GLU A 384 4.46 -14.92 10.83
CA GLU A 384 5.83 -15.35 10.76
C GLU A 384 5.85 -16.86 11.11
N PRO A 385 6.54 -17.69 10.31
CA PRO A 385 6.58 -19.12 10.54
C PRO A 385 7.27 -19.49 11.85
#